data_5605a4d5d377339630c92ee622adeedb
#
_entry.id   5605a4d5d377339630c92ee622adeedb
#
_cell.length_a   1.000
_cell.length_b   1.000
_cell.length_c   1.000
_cell.angle_alpha   90.00
_cell.angle_beta   90.00
_cell.angle_gamma   90.00
#
_symmetry.space_group_name_H-M   'P 1'
#
loop_
_entity.id
_entity.type
_entity.pdbx_description
1 polymer ?
#
loop_
_entity_poly.entity_id
_entity_poly.type
_entity_poly.pdbx_seq_one_letter_code
_entity_poly.pdbx_strand_id
1 'polypeptide(L)'
;MEQSELQVHMNELAQKIAMLPPGSIVKKTVTGREYYYHRWTENKKRHEKYIPAEVLDSFRAQIEQRKELEQELKAMKKMLPKAAPTHVAAFTTNVRIGAALRTFSASVKRYKKRECFQQLHNFLYGEAQDKVFILYGLRRTGKTTMIRQALAEMNDTDLMKSAFIQITAQDTLAALNTDLKVLESQGFQYVFLDEVTLLDDFIEGAALFSDIFAASGMRIVLSGTDSLGFLFTEDEQLYDRCILLHTTFIPYREFESVLGIHGIDEYIRYGGTMSLGGVHYNESSTFASKERADEYVDTAIAHNIQHSLRCYQYEDHFRNLRDLYDKNELTSAINRVVKDINHRFTLEVLTQDFKSHDLGVSANNLRRDRSNPIDILDHIDLSAVTDRLRDLLEILNKSEQTVVLDEDHAAEIKEYLDLLDLTRDIDIRHLPKVNTKSTRTVIAQPGLRYAQASALIHSLLLDETFSALSLPERTAVQERILTEIKGRMLEDIVLLETKIATPGKEVFVLQFPIGEFDMVVFDPAAGSCQIFEIKHSMEIAPFQYRHLIDSEKCAQTEHRYGPITGKFVLYRGEDQILNGIQYQNVEEYLRNL
;
A
#
# COMPACT_ATOMS: atom_id res chain seq x y z
N MET A 1 -27.07 2.37 34.94
CA MET A 1 -26.41 2.14 33.64
C MET A 1 -25.17 1.33 33.93
N GLU A 2 -25.08 0.12 33.41
CA GLU A 2 -23.88 -0.70 33.57
C GLU A 2 -22.69 -0.05 32.87
N GLN A 3 -21.49 -0.31 33.37
CA GLN A 3 -20.26 0.33 32.87
C GLN A 3 -20.03 0.08 31.34
N SER A 4 -20.52 -1.03 30.83
CA SER A 4 -20.52 -1.39 29.40
C SER A 4 -21.48 -0.51 28.58
N GLU A 5 -22.66 -0.21 29.11
CA GLU A 5 -23.65 0.66 28.45
C GLU A 5 -23.16 2.10 28.37
N LEU A 6 -22.50 2.58 29.43
CA LEU A 6 -21.91 3.91 29.48
C LEU A 6 -20.82 4.06 28.42
N GLN A 7 -19.96 3.03 28.23
CA GLN A 7 -18.90 3.05 27.25
C GLN A 7 -19.43 3.01 25.80
N VAL A 8 -20.48 2.22 25.54
CA VAL A 8 -21.14 2.18 24.24
C VAL A 8 -21.72 3.55 23.90
N HIS A 9 -22.42 4.16 24.84
CA HIS A 9 -23.01 5.47 24.63
C HIS A 9 -21.97 6.59 24.42
N MET A 10 -20.86 6.53 25.15
CA MET A 10 -19.73 7.46 24.93
C MET A 10 -19.13 7.31 23.53
N ASN A 11 -19.05 6.09 23.00
CA ASN A 11 -18.55 5.85 21.64
C ASN A 11 -19.54 6.37 20.57
N GLU A 12 -20.84 6.22 20.80
CA GLU A 12 -21.87 6.79 19.92
C GLU A 12 -21.82 8.32 19.90
N LEU A 13 -21.64 8.94 21.06
CA LEU A 13 -21.48 10.40 21.17
C LEU A 13 -20.23 10.87 20.44
N ALA A 14 -19.11 10.16 20.59
CA ALA A 14 -17.87 10.48 19.90
C ALA A 14 -18.02 10.38 18.37
N GLN A 15 -18.77 9.39 17.87
CA GLN A 15 -19.07 9.27 16.44
C GLN A 15 -19.96 10.43 15.94
N LYS A 16 -20.99 10.80 16.69
CA LYS A 16 -21.85 11.95 16.35
C LYS A 16 -21.06 13.26 16.33
N ILE A 17 -20.16 13.47 17.29
CA ILE A 17 -19.28 14.63 17.34
C ILE A 17 -18.36 14.69 16.13
N ALA A 18 -17.82 13.55 15.68
CA ALA A 18 -16.93 13.47 14.52
C ALA A 18 -17.62 13.84 13.19
N MET A 19 -18.95 13.69 13.12
CA MET A 19 -19.74 14.06 11.93
C MET A 19 -20.08 15.56 11.87
N LEU A 20 -19.86 16.32 12.93
CA LEU A 20 -20.21 17.73 13.02
C LEU A 20 -18.97 18.61 12.85
N PRO A 21 -19.09 19.80 12.20
CA PRO A 21 -17.97 20.67 11.94
C PRO A 21 -17.30 21.14 13.25
N PRO A 22 -15.96 21.04 13.37
CA PRO A 22 -15.23 21.48 14.56
C PRO A 22 -15.07 23.01 14.58
N GLY A 23 -14.76 23.59 15.74
CA GLY A 23 -14.36 24.99 15.84
C GLY A 23 -15.49 25.96 16.15
N SER A 24 -15.49 27.16 15.54
CA SER A 24 -16.41 28.26 15.86
C SER A 24 -16.72 29.12 14.66
N ILE A 25 -17.82 29.88 14.74
CA ILE A 25 -18.16 30.91 13.76
C ILE A 25 -17.63 32.25 14.24
N VAL A 26 -16.93 32.95 13.37
CA VAL A 26 -16.38 34.30 13.63
C VAL A 26 -17.01 35.29 12.67
N LYS A 27 -17.50 36.39 13.23
CA LYS A 27 -18.06 37.51 12.49
C LYS A 27 -16.95 38.51 12.15
N LYS A 28 -16.90 38.98 10.92
CA LYS A 28 -16.02 40.05 10.45
C LYS A 28 -16.86 41.11 9.77
N THR A 29 -16.59 42.38 10.05
CA THR A 29 -17.25 43.50 9.37
C THR A 29 -16.25 44.14 8.39
N VAL A 30 -16.61 44.15 7.12
CA VAL A 30 -15.81 44.74 6.06
C VAL A 30 -16.69 45.76 5.33
N THR A 31 -16.26 47.01 5.30
CA THR A 31 -17.00 48.13 4.66
C THR A 31 -18.47 48.23 5.07
N GLY A 32 -18.75 48.02 6.38
CA GLY A 32 -20.11 48.11 6.95
C GLY A 32 -21.00 46.91 6.69
N ARG A 33 -20.52 45.87 5.99
CA ARG A 33 -21.22 44.59 5.79
C ARG A 33 -20.65 43.48 6.65
N GLU A 34 -21.50 42.63 7.14
CA GLU A 34 -21.15 41.52 8.02
C GLU A 34 -20.90 40.24 7.21
N TYR A 35 -19.78 39.59 7.50
CA TYR A 35 -19.39 38.33 6.89
C TYR A 35 -19.10 37.30 8.00
N TYR A 36 -19.50 36.07 7.79
CA TYR A 36 -19.33 35.01 8.76
C TYR A 36 -18.36 33.95 8.23
N TYR A 37 -17.45 33.54 9.10
CA TYR A 37 -16.40 32.58 8.76
C TYR A 37 -16.39 31.42 9.76
N HIS A 38 -16.31 30.20 9.25
CA HIS A 38 -16.00 29.02 10.05
C HIS A 38 -14.51 29.02 10.35
N ARG A 39 -14.14 28.91 11.61
CA ARG A 39 -12.74 28.87 12.06
C ARG A 39 -12.52 27.60 12.90
N TRP A 40 -11.53 26.82 12.48
CA TRP A 40 -11.11 25.62 13.23
C TRP A 40 -9.59 25.51 13.25
N THR A 41 -9.06 24.62 14.11
CA THR A 41 -7.64 24.31 14.20
C THR A 41 -7.43 22.84 13.89
N GLU A 42 -6.58 22.54 12.96
CA GLU A 42 -6.21 21.21 12.55
C GLU A 42 -4.69 21.13 12.42
N ASN A 43 -4.04 20.11 12.97
CA ASN A 43 -2.59 19.94 12.97
C ASN A 43 -1.81 21.18 13.44
N LYS A 44 -2.28 21.83 14.50
CA LYS A 44 -1.73 23.10 15.04
C LYS A 44 -1.79 24.30 14.06
N LYS A 45 -2.41 24.16 12.89
CA LYS A 45 -2.66 25.25 11.95
C LYS A 45 -4.11 25.72 12.07
N ARG A 46 -4.31 27.04 11.98
CA ARG A 46 -5.62 27.67 12.02
C ARG A 46 -6.17 27.80 10.60
N HIS A 47 -7.38 27.29 10.38
CA HIS A 47 -8.12 27.37 9.12
C HIS A 47 -9.32 28.29 9.27
N GLU A 48 -9.68 28.94 8.17
CA GLU A 48 -10.83 29.84 8.12
C GLU A 48 -11.50 29.74 6.74
N LYS A 49 -12.83 29.56 6.71
CA LYS A 49 -13.61 29.43 5.48
C LYS A 49 -14.87 30.29 5.57
N TYR A 50 -15.17 31.04 4.52
CA TYR A 50 -16.38 31.86 4.43
C TYR A 50 -17.64 30.99 4.46
N ILE A 51 -18.69 31.47 5.17
CA ILE A 51 -20.00 30.82 5.25
C ILE A 51 -21.01 31.72 4.52
N PRO A 52 -21.65 31.22 3.44
CA PRO A 52 -22.75 31.94 2.78
C PRO A 52 -23.94 32.18 3.73
N ALA A 53 -24.65 33.30 3.54
CA ALA A 53 -25.78 33.66 4.40
C ALA A 53 -26.90 32.60 4.42
N GLU A 54 -27.10 31.91 3.29
CA GLU A 54 -28.13 30.89 3.08
C GLU A 54 -27.93 29.64 3.98
N VAL A 55 -26.69 29.33 4.32
CA VAL A 55 -26.34 28.14 5.15
C VAL A 55 -25.89 28.51 6.56
N LEU A 56 -25.84 29.79 6.90
CA LEU A 56 -25.30 30.28 8.17
C LEU A 56 -26.05 29.71 9.39
N ASP A 57 -27.38 29.70 9.36
CA ASP A 57 -28.19 29.26 10.50
C ASP A 57 -28.12 27.75 10.70
N SER A 58 -28.12 26.99 9.61
CA SER A 58 -27.93 25.53 9.69
C SER A 58 -26.52 25.18 10.19
N PHE A 59 -25.52 25.90 9.75
CA PHE A 59 -24.13 25.71 10.19
C PHE A 59 -23.94 26.10 11.67
N ARG A 60 -24.61 27.16 12.12
CA ARG A 60 -24.62 27.57 13.53
C ARG A 60 -25.24 26.51 14.41
N ALA A 61 -26.37 25.92 14.00
CA ALA A 61 -27.01 24.83 14.71
C ALA A 61 -26.10 23.60 14.84
N GLN A 62 -25.36 23.25 13.79
CA GLN A 62 -24.41 22.14 13.82
C GLN A 62 -23.23 22.37 14.79
N ILE A 63 -22.69 23.59 14.84
CA ILE A 63 -21.61 23.96 15.78
C ILE A 63 -22.15 23.91 17.23
N GLU A 64 -23.38 24.39 17.46
CA GLU A 64 -24.02 24.36 18.79
C GLU A 64 -24.30 22.94 19.24
N GLN A 65 -24.87 22.11 18.37
CA GLN A 65 -25.11 20.68 18.62
C GLN A 65 -23.79 19.95 18.95
N ARG A 66 -22.72 20.25 18.24
CA ARG A 66 -21.40 19.68 18.55
C ARG A 66 -20.95 20.04 19.96
N LYS A 67 -21.10 21.29 20.37
CA LYS A 67 -20.70 21.74 21.70
C LYS A 67 -21.50 21.06 22.83
N GLU A 68 -22.80 20.88 22.61
CA GLU A 68 -23.66 20.16 23.55
C GLU A 68 -23.20 18.70 23.72
N LEU A 69 -22.97 18.00 22.62
CA LEU A 69 -22.48 16.62 22.63
C LEU A 69 -21.08 16.50 23.26
N GLU A 70 -20.19 17.47 23.04
CA GLU A 70 -18.87 17.53 23.67
C GLU A 70 -18.97 17.75 25.19
N GLN A 71 -19.93 18.56 25.65
CA GLN A 71 -20.21 18.76 27.08
C GLN A 71 -20.78 17.49 27.72
N GLU A 72 -21.71 16.83 27.04
CA GLU A 72 -22.29 15.56 27.48
C GLU A 72 -21.22 14.46 27.59
N LEU A 73 -20.38 14.31 26.58
CA LEU A 73 -19.26 13.37 26.57
C LEU A 73 -18.28 13.67 27.73
N LYS A 74 -18.02 14.95 28.00
CA LYS A 74 -17.14 15.38 29.09
C LYS A 74 -17.77 15.12 30.48
N ALA A 75 -19.09 15.26 30.62
CA ALA A 75 -19.80 14.92 31.82
C ALA A 75 -19.77 13.42 32.11
N MET A 76 -20.01 12.60 31.07
CA MET A 76 -19.94 11.14 31.18
C MET A 76 -18.53 10.64 31.51
N LYS A 77 -17.49 11.22 30.94
CA LYS A 77 -16.09 10.92 31.28
C LYS A 77 -15.76 11.20 32.75
N LYS A 78 -16.45 12.16 33.38
CA LYS A 78 -16.29 12.44 34.81
C LYS A 78 -17.03 11.45 35.72
N MET A 79 -18.06 10.76 35.21
CA MET A 79 -18.84 9.76 35.94
C MET A 79 -18.17 8.38 35.95
N LEU A 80 -17.17 8.14 35.09
CA LEU A 80 -16.37 6.93 35.16
C LEU A 80 -15.63 6.90 36.51
N PRO A 81 -15.75 5.83 37.30
CA PRO A 81 -14.99 5.69 38.52
C PRO A 81 -13.51 5.79 38.19
N LYS A 82 -12.81 6.72 38.84
CA LYS A 82 -11.34 6.71 38.80
C LYS A 82 -10.91 5.37 39.37
N ALA A 83 -10.28 4.54 38.56
CA ALA A 83 -9.67 3.30 39.03
C ALA A 83 -8.83 3.62 40.29
N ALA A 84 -9.07 2.88 41.37
CA ALA A 84 -8.23 2.99 42.56
C ALA A 84 -6.79 2.79 42.18
N PRO A 85 -5.83 3.56 42.69
CA PRO A 85 -4.44 3.36 42.42
C PRO A 85 -3.99 2.02 43.05
N THR A 86 -4.05 0.95 42.32
CA THR A 86 -3.08 -0.13 42.51
C THR A 86 -1.72 0.52 42.33
N HIS A 87 -0.77 0.25 43.21
CA HIS A 87 0.63 0.67 43.08
C HIS A 87 1.17 0.13 41.75
N VAL A 88 0.83 0.80 40.66
CA VAL A 88 1.43 0.56 39.35
C VAL A 88 2.79 1.25 39.43
N ALA A 89 3.88 0.48 39.36
CA ALA A 89 5.18 1.04 39.13
C ALA A 89 5.06 2.06 37.99
N ALA A 90 5.55 3.26 38.18
CA ALA A 90 5.48 4.29 37.16
C ALA A 90 6.39 3.85 36.03
N PHE A 91 5.81 3.39 34.91
CA PHE A 91 6.57 3.09 33.72
C PHE A 91 7.08 4.37 33.07
N THR A 92 8.25 4.31 32.49
CA THR A 92 8.89 5.43 31.81
C THR A 92 8.35 5.58 30.39
N THR A 93 8.06 4.44 29.74
CA THR A 93 7.52 4.37 28.37
C THR A 93 6.00 4.21 28.39
N ASN A 94 5.36 4.25 27.22
CA ASN A 94 3.89 4.15 27.11
C ASN A 94 3.42 2.68 27.21
N VAL A 95 3.49 2.11 28.41
CA VAL A 95 3.09 0.72 28.71
C VAL A 95 1.59 0.63 28.95
N ARG A 96 0.93 -0.32 28.28
CA ARG A 96 -0.48 -0.68 28.48
C ARG A 96 -0.57 -2.10 29.02
N ILE A 97 -1.30 -2.25 30.13
CA ILE A 97 -1.54 -3.53 30.80
C ILE A 97 -3.01 -3.62 31.26
N GLY A 98 -3.48 -4.81 31.57
CA GLY A 98 -4.79 -5.04 32.19
C GLY A 98 -5.96 -4.41 31.43
N ALA A 99 -6.76 -3.58 32.09
CA ALA A 99 -7.95 -2.95 31.49
C ALA A 99 -7.64 -2.06 30.28
N ALA A 100 -6.51 -1.34 30.32
CA ALA A 100 -6.07 -0.51 29.18
C ALA A 100 -5.77 -1.37 27.95
N LEU A 101 -5.20 -2.56 28.14
CA LEU A 101 -4.90 -3.50 27.06
C LEU A 101 -6.18 -4.11 26.48
N ARG A 102 -7.16 -4.46 27.32
CA ARG A 102 -8.50 -4.91 26.87
C ARG A 102 -9.19 -3.86 26.00
N THR A 103 -9.21 -2.61 26.44
CA THR A 103 -9.81 -1.51 25.68
C THR A 103 -9.09 -1.31 24.34
N PHE A 104 -7.76 -1.37 24.35
CA PHE A 104 -6.94 -1.20 23.16
C PHE A 104 -7.22 -2.29 22.10
N SER A 105 -7.40 -3.55 22.52
CA SER A 105 -7.61 -4.69 21.61
C SER A 105 -9.08 -4.91 21.23
N ALA A 106 -10.05 -4.35 21.94
CA ALA A 106 -11.47 -4.65 21.75
C ALA A 106 -12.00 -4.33 20.34
N SER A 107 -11.56 -3.22 19.75
CA SER A 107 -12.09 -2.73 18.47
C SER A 107 -11.76 -3.61 17.27
N VAL A 108 -10.70 -4.44 17.36
CA VAL A 108 -10.25 -5.31 16.25
C VAL A 108 -10.85 -6.71 16.28
N LYS A 109 -11.62 -7.08 17.31
CA LYS A 109 -12.23 -8.42 17.43
C LYS A 109 -13.07 -8.85 16.23
N ARG A 110 -13.71 -7.88 15.57
CA ARG A 110 -14.57 -8.11 14.40
C ARG A 110 -13.82 -8.14 13.06
N TYR A 111 -12.53 -7.77 13.06
CA TYR A 111 -11.77 -7.71 11.82
C TYR A 111 -11.28 -9.09 11.44
N LYS A 112 -11.37 -9.42 10.16
CA LYS A 112 -10.74 -10.62 9.63
C LYS A 112 -9.22 -10.50 9.70
N LYS A 113 -8.55 -11.61 9.81
CA LYS A 113 -7.10 -11.69 9.97
C LYS A 113 -6.43 -11.85 8.63
N ARG A 114 -5.21 -11.34 8.55
CA ARG A 114 -4.29 -11.66 7.46
C ARG A 114 -3.84 -13.12 7.56
N GLU A 115 -3.51 -13.72 6.43
CA GLU A 115 -3.01 -15.11 6.37
C GLU A 115 -1.74 -15.30 7.21
N CYS A 116 -0.84 -14.31 7.18
CA CYS A 116 0.40 -14.33 7.95
C CYS A 116 0.18 -14.25 9.48
N PHE A 117 -1.01 -13.93 9.96
CA PHE A 117 -1.34 -13.90 11.40
C PHE A 117 -1.07 -15.24 12.09
N GLN A 118 -1.22 -16.36 11.38
CA GLN A 118 -0.98 -17.69 11.95
C GLN A 118 0.46 -17.87 12.44
N GLN A 119 1.43 -17.24 11.79
CA GLN A 119 2.83 -17.30 12.21
C GLN A 119 3.04 -16.62 13.57
N LEU A 120 2.42 -15.44 13.79
CA LEU A 120 2.44 -14.78 15.08
C LEU A 120 1.76 -15.64 16.16
N HIS A 121 0.61 -16.23 15.86
CA HIS A 121 -0.09 -17.11 16.79
C HIS A 121 0.76 -18.34 17.15
N ASN A 122 1.40 -18.97 16.18
CA ASN A 122 2.28 -20.12 16.39
C ASN A 122 3.49 -19.76 17.26
N PHE A 123 4.04 -18.55 17.11
CA PHE A 123 5.11 -18.08 17.99
C PHE A 123 4.64 -17.90 19.43
N LEU A 124 3.47 -17.28 19.64
CA LEU A 124 2.96 -16.99 20.99
C LEU A 124 2.67 -18.26 21.81
N TYR A 125 2.19 -19.31 21.17
CA TYR A 125 1.75 -20.55 21.83
C TYR A 125 2.56 -21.79 21.45
N GLY A 126 3.57 -21.64 20.59
CA GLY A 126 4.43 -22.74 20.14
C GLY A 126 5.62 -23.00 21.06
N GLU A 127 6.51 -23.90 20.62
CA GLU A 127 7.66 -24.36 21.37
C GLU A 127 8.90 -23.46 21.22
N ALA A 128 8.87 -22.47 20.32
CA ALA A 128 10.01 -21.57 20.10
C ALA A 128 10.33 -20.79 21.38
N GLN A 129 11.38 -21.18 22.09
CA GLN A 129 11.91 -20.50 23.28
C GLN A 129 13.17 -19.73 22.88
N ASP A 130 13.56 -18.76 23.68
CA ASP A 130 14.80 -17.98 23.53
C ASP A 130 14.90 -17.17 22.21
N LYS A 131 13.78 -17.01 21.49
CA LYS A 131 13.71 -16.19 20.27
C LYS A 131 12.75 -15.03 20.45
N VAL A 132 13.03 -13.95 19.73
CA VAL A 132 12.10 -12.82 19.57
C VAL A 132 11.36 -12.96 18.25
N PHE A 133 10.13 -12.48 18.18
CA PHE A 133 9.36 -12.42 16.93
C PHE A 133 9.36 -10.99 16.39
N ILE A 134 9.79 -10.82 15.16
CA ILE A 134 9.90 -9.53 14.51
C ILE A 134 8.87 -9.42 13.41
N LEU A 135 7.97 -8.44 13.54
CA LEU A 135 6.90 -8.12 12.62
C LEU A 135 7.20 -6.79 11.93
N TYR A 136 7.65 -6.81 10.68
CA TYR A 136 8.12 -5.61 10.00
C TYR A 136 7.52 -5.45 8.60
N GLY A 137 7.74 -4.29 7.98
CA GLY A 137 7.26 -3.95 6.64
C GLY A 137 6.63 -2.56 6.59
N LEU A 138 6.19 -2.14 5.42
CA LEU A 138 5.61 -0.82 5.17
C LEU A 138 4.46 -0.45 6.11
N ARG A 139 4.23 0.83 6.28
CA ARG A 139 3.03 1.34 6.95
C ARG A 139 1.77 0.84 6.24
N ARG A 140 0.70 0.64 7.04
CA ARG A 140 -0.62 0.25 6.54
C ARG A 140 -0.72 -1.19 6.00
N THR A 141 0.22 -2.07 6.38
CA THR A 141 0.16 -3.51 6.11
C THR A 141 -0.48 -4.33 7.23
N GLY A 142 -0.94 -3.68 8.30
CA GLY A 142 -1.73 -4.33 9.35
C GLY A 142 -0.96 -4.81 10.58
N LYS A 143 0.34 -4.48 10.75
CA LYS A 143 1.18 -4.94 11.87
C LYS A 143 0.56 -4.70 13.26
N THR A 144 0.28 -3.46 13.60
CA THR A 144 -0.36 -3.10 14.88
C THR A 144 -1.74 -3.75 15.03
N THR A 145 -2.48 -3.92 13.92
CA THR A 145 -3.77 -4.62 13.93
C THR A 145 -3.60 -6.09 14.28
N MET A 146 -2.61 -6.78 13.73
CA MET A 146 -2.31 -8.18 14.06
C MET A 146 -1.91 -8.35 15.52
N ILE A 147 -1.08 -7.46 16.08
CA ILE A 147 -0.76 -7.46 17.51
C ILE A 147 -2.03 -7.31 18.34
N ARG A 148 -2.89 -6.36 17.99
CA ARG A 148 -4.16 -6.14 18.70
C ARG A 148 -5.12 -7.33 18.58
N GLN A 149 -5.14 -8.01 17.44
CA GLN A 149 -5.90 -9.24 17.22
C GLN A 149 -5.37 -10.38 18.09
N ALA A 150 -4.05 -10.55 18.16
CA ALA A 150 -3.43 -11.53 19.06
C ALA A 150 -3.82 -11.27 20.53
N LEU A 151 -3.70 -10.03 20.99
CA LEU A 151 -4.14 -9.64 22.34
C LEU A 151 -5.66 -9.84 22.57
N ALA A 152 -6.49 -9.62 21.54
CA ALA A 152 -7.94 -9.80 21.63
C ALA A 152 -8.38 -11.27 21.73
N GLU A 153 -7.55 -12.21 21.29
CA GLU A 153 -7.78 -13.66 21.34
C GLU A 153 -7.21 -14.34 22.59
N MET A 154 -6.31 -13.66 23.29
CA MET A 154 -5.77 -14.22 24.54
C MET A 154 -6.88 -14.45 25.55
N ASN A 155 -6.78 -15.58 26.24
CA ASN A 155 -7.60 -15.83 27.42
C ASN A 155 -7.27 -14.82 28.53
N ASP A 156 -8.14 -14.73 29.53
CA ASP A 156 -7.98 -13.73 30.60
C ASP A 156 -6.67 -13.89 31.37
N THR A 157 -6.19 -15.11 31.56
CA THR A 157 -4.94 -15.39 32.29
C THR A 157 -3.72 -14.88 31.53
N ASP A 158 -3.64 -15.18 30.22
CA ASP A 158 -2.53 -14.72 29.38
C ASP A 158 -2.57 -13.22 29.14
N LEU A 159 -3.78 -12.66 28.95
CA LEU A 159 -3.95 -11.21 28.80
C LEU A 159 -3.50 -10.44 30.05
N MET A 160 -3.75 -10.96 31.24
CA MET A 160 -3.29 -10.35 32.49
C MET A 160 -1.78 -10.40 32.66
N LYS A 161 -1.10 -11.31 31.96
CA LYS A 161 0.36 -11.43 31.88
C LYS A 161 0.95 -10.80 30.62
N SER A 162 0.17 -10.00 29.90
CA SER A 162 0.57 -9.34 28.66
C SER A 162 0.75 -7.84 28.86
N ALA A 163 1.73 -7.28 28.15
CA ALA A 163 1.98 -5.84 28.07
C ALA A 163 2.14 -5.42 26.60
N PHE A 164 1.67 -4.23 26.27
CA PHE A 164 1.90 -3.57 24.99
C PHE A 164 2.58 -2.23 25.23
N ILE A 165 3.67 -1.98 24.53
CA ILE A 165 4.47 -0.76 24.63
C ILE A 165 4.51 -0.10 23.27
N GLN A 166 3.99 1.12 23.20
CA GLN A 166 4.08 1.96 22.01
C GLN A 166 5.32 2.84 22.13
N ILE A 167 6.31 2.56 21.30
CA ILE A 167 7.55 3.34 21.25
C ILE A 167 7.31 4.65 20.51
N THR A 168 7.95 5.70 20.97
CA THR A 168 7.96 7.03 20.36
C THR A 168 9.40 7.52 20.18
N ALA A 169 9.60 8.52 19.32
CA ALA A 169 10.93 9.10 19.08
C ALA A 169 11.56 9.80 20.32
N GLN A 170 10.87 9.85 21.45
CA GLN A 170 11.39 10.41 22.72
C GLN A 170 11.85 9.31 23.68
N ASP A 171 11.54 8.05 23.39
CA ASP A 171 11.92 6.93 24.22
C ASP A 171 13.37 6.53 23.94
N THR A 172 14.00 5.89 24.93
CA THR A 172 15.37 5.37 24.83
C THR A 172 15.38 3.89 25.18
N LEU A 173 16.34 3.14 24.65
CA LEU A 173 16.52 1.73 24.97
C LEU A 173 16.76 1.50 26.48
N ALA A 174 17.44 2.44 27.13
CA ALA A 174 17.67 2.38 28.58
C ALA A 174 16.38 2.50 29.40
N ALA A 175 15.46 3.40 29.01
CA ALA A 175 14.14 3.55 29.63
C ALA A 175 13.30 2.28 29.38
N LEU A 176 13.29 1.79 28.15
CA LEU A 176 12.57 0.56 27.78
C LEU A 176 13.11 -0.66 28.57
N ASN A 177 14.42 -0.82 28.67
CA ASN A 177 15.05 -1.90 29.46
C ASN A 177 14.61 -1.85 30.94
N THR A 178 14.49 -0.64 31.50
CA THR A 178 14.02 -0.47 32.88
C THR A 178 12.57 -0.96 33.01
N ASP A 179 11.71 -0.58 32.10
CA ASP A 179 10.30 -1.00 32.10
C ASP A 179 10.14 -2.51 31.87
N LEU A 180 10.94 -3.10 30.98
CA LEU A 180 10.95 -4.55 30.74
C LEU A 180 11.36 -5.34 31.98
N LYS A 181 12.38 -4.89 32.73
CA LYS A 181 12.77 -5.50 34.02
C LYS A 181 11.66 -5.43 35.06
N VAL A 182 10.91 -4.33 35.08
CA VAL A 182 9.74 -4.19 35.98
C VAL A 182 8.66 -5.20 35.56
N LEU A 183 8.36 -5.32 34.27
CA LEU A 183 7.38 -6.28 33.75
C LEU A 183 7.80 -7.72 34.06
N GLU A 184 9.08 -8.08 33.82
CA GLU A 184 9.63 -9.38 34.14
C GLU A 184 9.48 -9.71 35.65
N SER A 185 9.86 -8.79 36.53
CA SER A 185 9.77 -8.96 37.98
C SER A 185 8.32 -9.13 38.48
N GLN A 186 7.34 -8.60 37.73
CA GLN A 186 5.92 -8.74 38.00
C GLN A 186 5.28 -9.99 37.37
N GLY A 187 6.09 -10.82 36.66
CA GLY A 187 5.65 -12.08 36.06
C GLY A 187 4.90 -11.94 34.75
N PHE A 188 5.10 -10.83 34.00
CA PHE A 188 4.60 -10.71 32.64
C PHE A 188 5.32 -11.68 31.72
N GLN A 189 4.56 -12.33 30.83
CA GLN A 189 5.06 -13.37 29.93
C GLN A 189 5.03 -12.98 28.45
N TYR A 190 4.12 -12.10 28.05
CA TYR A 190 3.93 -11.68 26.68
C TYR A 190 4.13 -10.18 26.57
N VAL A 191 5.12 -9.73 25.82
CA VAL A 191 5.39 -8.31 25.63
C VAL A 191 5.44 -7.97 24.16
N PHE A 192 4.63 -7.00 23.78
CA PHE A 192 4.51 -6.49 22.43
C PHE A 192 5.05 -5.07 22.39
N LEU A 193 6.05 -4.84 21.56
CA LEU A 193 6.67 -3.54 21.34
C LEU A 193 6.37 -3.07 19.92
N ASP A 194 5.71 -1.94 19.78
CA ASP A 194 5.32 -1.41 18.47
C ASP A 194 6.16 -0.17 18.14
N GLU A 195 6.58 -0.07 16.87
CA GLU A 195 7.47 0.95 16.31
C GLU A 195 8.84 1.01 17.00
N VAL A 196 9.40 -0.16 17.35
CA VAL A 196 10.67 -0.28 18.09
C VAL A 196 11.87 0.32 17.32
N THR A 197 11.82 0.37 16.02
CA THR A 197 12.83 0.98 15.15
C THR A 197 12.91 2.51 15.30
N LEU A 198 12.01 3.15 16.06
CA LEU A 198 12.13 4.57 16.43
C LEU A 198 13.20 4.83 17.50
N LEU A 199 13.72 3.81 18.17
CA LEU A 199 14.85 3.93 19.11
C LEU A 199 16.15 4.14 18.33
N ASP A 200 16.88 5.20 18.65
CA ASP A 200 18.13 5.56 17.96
C ASP A 200 19.21 4.48 18.08
N ASP A 201 19.23 3.73 19.19
CA ASP A 201 20.21 2.68 19.54
C ASP A 201 19.62 1.26 19.40
N PHE A 202 18.59 1.10 18.53
CA PHE A 202 17.88 -0.18 18.40
C PHE A 202 18.76 -1.31 17.88
N ILE A 203 19.55 -1.07 16.82
CA ILE A 203 20.37 -2.14 16.21
C ILE A 203 21.41 -2.65 17.20
N GLU A 204 22.21 -1.74 17.79
CA GLU A 204 23.30 -2.11 18.70
C GLU A 204 22.80 -2.78 19.98
N GLY A 205 21.57 -2.48 20.38
CA GLY A 205 21.00 -2.99 21.62
C GLY A 205 19.98 -4.10 21.47
N ALA A 206 19.71 -4.58 20.28
CA ALA A 206 18.62 -5.54 20.03
C ALA A 206 18.85 -6.91 20.68
N ALA A 207 20.10 -7.33 20.89
CA ALA A 207 20.44 -8.54 21.63
C ALA A 207 19.84 -8.58 23.05
N LEU A 208 19.56 -7.42 23.65
CA LEU A 208 18.86 -7.30 24.92
C LEU A 208 17.53 -8.09 24.94
N PHE A 209 16.76 -8.02 23.88
CA PHE A 209 15.45 -8.65 23.81
C PHE A 209 15.52 -10.17 23.81
N SER A 210 16.51 -10.75 23.13
CA SER A 210 16.74 -12.20 23.11
C SER A 210 17.50 -12.68 24.33
N ASP A 211 18.68 -12.10 24.62
CA ASP A 211 19.63 -12.64 25.58
C ASP A 211 19.20 -12.47 27.04
N ILE A 212 18.39 -11.46 27.32
CA ILE A 212 17.89 -11.21 28.67
C ILE A 212 16.45 -11.67 28.81
N PHE A 213 15.55 -11.11 28.00
CA PHE A 213 14.12 -11.27 28.24
C PHE A 213 13.53 -12.53 27.60
N ALA A 214 13.86 -12.86 26.33
CA ALA A 214 13.40 -14.12 25.75
C ALA A 214 14.05 -15.33 26.45
N ALA A 215 15.33 -15.24 26.78
CA ALA A 215 16.04 -16.29 27.53
C ALA A 215 15.46 -16.51 28.95
N SER A 216 14.82 -15.50 29.57
CA SER A 216 14.11 -15.67 30.84
C SER A 216 12.69 -16.25 30.66
N GLY A 217 12.28 -16.57 29.45
CA GLY A 217 10.99 -17.18 29.12
C GLY A 217 9.89 -16.19 28.72
N MET A 218 10.21 -14.90 28.52
CA MET A 218 9.26 -13.93 27.99
C MET A 218 9.08 -14.11 26.47
N ARG A 219 7.85 -14.02 25.99
CA ARG A 219 7.51 -13.97 24.57
C ARG A 219 7.55 -12.52 24.10
N ILE A 220 8.59 -12.14 23.40
CA ILE A 220 8.81 -10.77 22.91
C ILE A 220 8.42 -10.68 21.44
N VAL A 221 7.51 -9.77 21.13
CA VAL A 221 7.10 -9.43 19.76
C VAL A 221 7.53 -7.99 19.50
N LEU A 222 8.43 -7.80 18.57
CA LEU A 222 8.88 -6.48 18.09
C LEU A 222 8.14 -6.14 16.83
N SER A 223 7.72 -4.90 16.66
CA SER A 223 7.19 -4.44 15.37
C SER A 223 7.71 -3.06 15.00
N GLY A 224 7.83 -2.84 13.69
CA GLY A 224 8.26 -1.55 13.15
C GLY A 224 8.12 -1.48 11.64
N THR A 225 8.31 -0.27 11.13
CA THR A 225 8.18 0.03 9.71
C THR A 225 9.50 0.04 8.96
N ASP A 226 10.61 0.13 9.66
CA ASP A 226 11.94 0.17 9.07
C ASP A 226 12.45 -1.26 8.77
N SER A 227 12.33 -1.68 7.52
CA SER A 227 12.79 -3.01 7.10
C SER A 227 14.29 -3.17 7.21
N LEU A 228 15.07 -2.13 6.92
CA LEU A 228 16.53 -2.19 7.01
C LEU A 228 17.01 -2.32 8.46
N GLY A 229 16.44 -1.53 9.37
CA GLY A 229 16.77 -1.63 10.77
C GLY A 229 16.62 -3.07 11.31
N PHE A 230 15.59 -3.79 10.88
CA PHE A 230 15.42 -5.19 11.28
C PHE A 230 16.34 -6.17 10.57
N LEU A 231 16.61 -5.98 9.28
CA LEU A 231 17.55 -6.84 8.55
C LEU A 231 18.96 -6.74 9.10
N PHE A 232 19.47 -5.54 9.36
CA PHE A 232 20.77 -5.36 9.99
C PHE A 232 20.81 -5.89 11.43
N THR A 233 19.72 -5.72 12.17
CA THR A 233 19.62 -6.28 13.53
C THR A 233 19.66 -7.81 13.50
N GLU A 234 19.04 -8.46 12.50
CA GLU A 234 19.13 -9.91 12.34
C GLU A 234 20.57 -10.35 12.09
N ASP A 235 21.25 -9.72 11.13
CA ASP A 235 22.60 -10.11 10.76
C ASP A 235 23.62 -9.88 11.88
N GLU A 236 23.52 -8.76 12.62
CA GLU A 236 24.52 -8.36 13.59
C GLU A 236 24.24 -8.86 15.02
N GLN A 237 23.01 -8.71 15.51
CA GLN A 237 22.68 -8.86 16.92
C GLN A 237 21.75 -10.04 17.22
N LEU A 238 20.89 -10.42 16.31
CA LEU A 238 19.85 -11.43 16.51
C LEU A 238 20.00 -12.66 15.62
N TYR A 239 21.20 -12.91 15.09
CA TYR A 239 21.47 -14.08 14.26
C TYR A 239 20.98 -15.37 14.95
N ASP A 240 20.08 -16.13 14.28
CA ASP A 240 19.39 -17.33 14.81
C ASP A 240 18.60 -17.13 16.12
N ARG A 241 18.41 -15.89 16.60
CA ARG A 241 17.68 -15.56 17.83
C ARG A 241 16.36 -14.86 17.57
N CYS A 242 15.96 -14.74 16.31
CA CYS A 242 14.68 -14.15 15.93
C CYS A 242 13.92 -15.00 14.91
N ILE A 243 12.65 -14.72 14.83
CA ILE A 243 11.75 -15.19 13.75
C ILE A 243 11.22 -13.94 13.06
N LEU A 244 11.58 -13.80 11.79
CA LEU A 244 11.17 -12.65 10.99
C LEU A 244 9.84 -12.93 10.27
N LEU A 245 8.92 -12.00 10.38
CA LEU A 245 7.72 -11.94 9.56
C LEU A 245 7.64 -10.61 8.82
N HIS A 246 7.98 -10.64 7.54
CA HIS A 246 7.81 -9.49 6.66
C HIS A 246 6.34 -9.37 6.22
N THR A 247 5.67 -8.31 6.64
CA THR A 247 4.33 -7.99 6.16
C THR A 247 4.42 -7.26 4.83
N THR A 248 4.26 -8.01 3.76
CA THR A 248 4.22 -7.48 2.40
C THR A 248 2.94 -6.65 2.15
N PHE A 249 2.80 -6.09 0.96
CA PHE A 249 1.55 -5.48 0.51
C PHE A 249 0.36 -6.45 0.70
N ILE A 250 -0.86 -5.93 0.65
CA ILE A 250 -2.09 -6.74 0.73
C ILE A 250 -2.38 -7.32 -0.65
N PRO A 251 -2.23 -8.64 -0.89
CA PRO A 251 -2.55 -9.27 -2.16
C PRO A 251 -4.06 -9.32 -2.41
N TYR A 252 -4.46 -9.57 -3.66
CA TYR A 252 -5.86 -9.57 -4.08
C TYR A 252 -6.74 -10.48 -3.21
N ARG A 253 -6.30 -11.71 -2.92
CA ARG A 253 -7.05 -12.67 -2.09
C ARG A 253 -7.29 -12.15 -0.67
N GLU A 254 -6.31 -11.46 -0.07
CA GLU A 254 -6.48 -10.85 1.24
C GLU A 254 -7.30 -9.55 1.18
N PHE A 255 -7.19 -8.77 0.12
CA PHE A 255 -8.01 -7.59 -0.10
C PHE A 255 -9.50 -7.96 -0.06
N GLU A 256 -9.91 -9.01 -0.76
CA GLU A 256 -11.28 -9.50 -0.72
C GLU A 256 -11.64 -10.11 0.64
N SER A 257 -10.80 -11.04 1.14
CA SER A 257 -11.13 -11.81 2.34
C SER A 257 -11.07 -10.98 3.61
N VAL A 258 -10.11 -10.07 3.74
CA VAL A 258 -9.88 -9.27 4.96
C VAL A 258 -10.67 -7.97 4.95
N LEU A 259 -10.69 -7.24 3.83
CA LEU A 259 -11.35 -5.95 3.73
C LEU A 259 -12.81 -6.07 3.27
N GLY A 260 -13.21 -7.19 2.68
CA GLY A 260 -14.57 -7.42 2.18
C GLY A 260 -14.91 -6.60 0.93
N ILE A 261 -13.90 -6.20 0.16
CA ILE A 261 -14.04 -5.42 -1.06
C ILE A 261 -13.77 -6.36 -2.23
N HIS A 262 -14.69 -6.43 -3.19
CA HIS A 262 -14.65 -7.41 -4.26
C HIS A 262 -14.40 -6.76 -5.61
N GLY A 263 -13.70 -7.51 -6.46
CA GLY A 263 -13.47 -7.17 -7.85
C GLY A 263 -12.09 -6.58 -8.12
N ILE A 264 -11.52 -7.01 -9.24
CA ILE A 264 -10.17 -6.62 -9.65
C ILE A 264 -10.05 -5.11 -9.94
N ASP A 265 -11.11 -4.48 -10.45
CA ASP A 265 -11.12 -3.03 -10.68
C ASP A 265 -10.99 -2.23 -9.38
N GLU A 266 -11.62 -2.70 -8.30
CA GLU A 266 -11.49 -2.07 -6.98
C GLU A 266 -10.11 -2.30 -6.38
N TYR A 267 -9.53 -3.49 -6.60
CA TYR A 267 -8.17 -3.76 -6.20
C TYR A 267 -7.14 -2.91 -6.95
N ILE A 268 -7.30 -2.73 -8.27
CA ILE A 268 -6.46 -1.83 -9.06
C ILE A 268 -6.51 -0.40 -8.52
N ARG A 269 -7.71 0.08 -8.15
CA ARG A 269 -7.90 1.46 -7.67
C ARG A 269 -7.40 1.69 -6.25
N TYR A 270 -7.49 0.69 -5.39
CA TYR A 270 -7.38 0.89 -3.95
C TYR A 270 -6.52 -0.15 -3.24
N GLY A 271 -6.05 -1.17 -3.93
CA GLY A 271 -5.37 -2.32 -3.35
C GLY A 271 -3.95 -2.03 -2.87
N GLY A 272 -3.40 -3.01 -2.19
CA GLY A 272 -2.02 -3.06 -1.71
C GLY A 272 -1.84 -2.63 -0.25
N THR A 273 -2.79 -1.91 0.35
CA THR A 273 -2.73 -1.50 1.77
C THR A 273 -4.05 -1.70 2.50
N MET A 274 -4.00 -1.76 3.84
CA MET A 274 -5.19 -1.79 4.71
C MET A 274 -5.73 -0.39 5.04
N SER A 275 -5.18 0.63 4.47
CA SER A 275 -5.44 2.02 4.85
C SER A 275 -6.60 2.68 4.15
N LEU A 276 -7.53 1.93 3.76
CA LEU A 276 -8.74 2.45 3.11
C LEU A 276 -9.67 3.12 4.12
N GLY A 277 -9.15 4.04 4.93
CA GLY A 277 -9.94 4.78 5.90
C GLY A 277 -10.42 3.96 7.11
N GLY A 278 -9.75 2.85 7.43
CA GLY A 278 -10.17 1.96 8.51
C GLY A 278 -11.32 1.04 8.11
N VAL A 279 -12.21 0.72 9.04
CA VAL A 279 -13.32 -0.22 8.83
C VAL A 279 -14.36 0.28 7.82
N HIS A 280 -14.38 1.56 7.56
CA HIS A 280 -15.29 2.18 6.62
C HIS A 280 -14.51 2.55 5.37
N TYR A 281 -14.63 1.70 4.37
CA TYR A 281 -14.24 2.03 3.03
C TYR A 281 -15.00 3.28 2.60
N ASN A 282 -14.29 4.38 2.51
CA ASN A 282 -14.83 5.64 2.06
C ASN A 282 -13.97 6.12 0.89
N GLU A 283 -14.57 6.28 -0.27
CA GLU A 283 -13.90 6.75 -1.49
C GLU A 283 -13.09 8.03 -1.26
N SER A 284 -13.54 8.89 -0.35
CA SER A 284 -12.84 10.14 0.00
C SER A 284 -11.55 9.95 0.81
N SER A 285 -11.29 8.77 1.35
CA SER A 285 -10.16 8.49 2.24
C SER A 285 -9.07 7.59 1.62
N THR A 286 -9.27 7.17 0.38
CA THR A 286 -8.37 6.27 -0.36
C THR A 286 -7.29 7.04 -1.12
N PHE A 287 -6.43 6.33 -1.85
CA PHE A 287 -5.54 6.93 -2.85
C PHE A 287 -6.31 7.60 -4.02
N ALA A 288 -7.53 8.07 -3.77
CA ALA A 288 -8.40 8.65 -4.79
C ALA A 288 -7.85 9.97 -5.38
N SER A 289 -6.80 10.55 -4.78
CA SER A 289 -6.18 11.76 -5.28
C SER A 289 -4.66 11.68 -5.27
N LYS A 290 -4.02 12.46 -6.16
CA LYS A 290 -2.57 12.63 -6.22
C LYS A 290 -1.99 13.09 -4.88
N GLU A 291 -2.64 14.05 -4.21
CA GLU A 291 -2.20 14.59 -2.93
C GLU A 291 -2.12 13.51 -1.85
N ARG A 292 -3.04 12.56 -1.84
CA ARG A 292 -3.02 11.42 -0.91
C ARG A 292 -1.92 10.42 -1.23
N ALA A 293 -1.67 10.18 -2.50
CA ALA A 293 -0.59 9.32 -2.96
C ALA A 293 0.78 9.96 -2.62
N ASP A 294 0.95 11.24 -2.90
CA ASP A 294 2.18 11.99 -2.59
C ASP A 294 2.39 12.08 -1.06
N GLU A 295 1.34 12.36 -0.27
CA GLU A 295 1.41 12.33 1.21
C GLU A 295 1.85 10.97 1.73
N TYR A 296 1.42 9.87 1.12
CA TYR A 296 1.86 8.54 1.50
C TYR A 296 3.34 8.32 1.20
N VAL A 297 3.82 8.71 0.02
CA VAL A 297 5.25 8.62 -0.33
C VAL A 297 6.09 9.44 0.66
N ASP A 298 5.67 10.66 0.96
CA ASP A 298 6.39 11.53 1.91
C ASP A 298 6.41 10.96 3.32
N THR A 299 5.26 10.52 3.84
CA THR A 299 5.12 10.16 5.26
C THR A 299 5.46 8.71 5.58
N ALA A 300 5.18 7.79 4.67
CA ALA A 300 5.39 6.37 4.90
C ALA A 300 6.72 5.85 4.32
N ILE A 301 7.26 6.52 3.32
CA ILE A 301 8.46 6.10 2.62
C ILE A 301 9.62 7.06 2.92
N ALA A 302 9.54 8.32 2.50
CA ALA A 302 10.64 9.26 2.64
C ALA A 302 11.02 9.52 4.11
N HIS A 303 10.05 9.70 5.00
CA HIS A 303 10.33 9.85 6.43
C HIS A 303 10.93 8.58 7.06
N ASN A 304 10.54 7.40 6.58
CA ASN A 304 11.12 6.14 7.04
C ASN A 304 12.60 6.05 6.67
N ILE A 305 12.92 6.33 5.40
CA ILE A 305 14.30 6.35 4.92
C ILE A 305 15.13 7.41 5.65
N GLN A 306 14.60 8.62 5.85
CA GLN A 306 15.28 9.67 6.61
C GLN A 306 15.58 9.25 8.04
N HIS A 307 14.63 8.59 8.70
CA HIS A 307 14.83 8.09 10.07
C HIS A 307 15.93 7.03 10.11
N SER A 308 15.87 6.06 9.20
CA SER A 308 16.84 5.00 9.07
C SER A 308 18.26 5.54 8.86
N LEU A 309 18.46 6.46 7.91
CA LEU A 309 19.76 7.09 7.65
C LEU A 309 20.29 7.92 8.82
N ARG A 310 19.40 8.48 9.64
CA ARG A 310 19.81 9.23 10.86
C ARG A 310 20.31 8.30 11.95
N CYS A 311 19.61 7.18 12.17
CA CYS A 311 19.84 6.29 13.29
C CYS A 311 20.96 5.28 13.05
N TYR A 312 21.22 4.93 11.78
CA TYR A 312 22.10 3.80 11.46
C TYR A 312 23.29 4.21 10.60
N GLN A 313 24.44 3.55 10.84
CA GLN A 313 25.63 3.65 10.02
C GLN A 313 25.73 2.38 9.18
N TYR A 314 25.60 2.52 7.87
CA TYR A 314 25.51 1.40 6.93
C TYR A 314 26.88 1.04 6.30
N GLU A 315 28.01 1.14 7.01
CA GLU A 315 29.34 0.75 6.54
C GLU A 315 29.65 1.16 5.07
N ASP A 316 29.36 2.39 4.68
CA ASP A 316 29.42 2.92 3.30
C ASP A 316 28.32 2.43 2.33
N HIS A 317 27.42 1.52 2.70
CA HIS A 317 26.22 1.23 1.94
C HIS A 317 25.24 2.41 2.05
N PHE A 318 24.48 2.69 1.01
CA PHE A 318 23.61 3.87 0.92
C PHE A 318 24.32 5.23 1.12
N ARG A 319 25.57 5.33 0.72
CA ARG A 319 26.36 6.56 0.83
C ARG A 319 25.74 7.72 0.06
N ASN A 320 25.22 7.45 -1.13
CA ASN A 320 24.58 8.47 -1.97
C ASN A 320 23.25 8.94 -1.36
N LEU A 321 22.46 8.04 -0.75
CA LEU A 321 21.25 8.43 0.00
C LEU A 321 21.61 9.33 1.19
N ARG A 322 22.70 9.06 1.88
CA ARG A 322 23.18 9.89 2.99
C ARG A 322 23.60 11.27 2.52
N ASP A 323 24.28 11.37 1.39
CA ASP A 323 24.64 12.66 0.79
C ASP A 323 23.39 13.50 0.45
N LEU A 324 22.34 12.89 -0.11
CA LEU A 324 21.04 13.53 -0.36
C LEU A 324 20.35 13.94 0.95
N TYR A 325 20.43 13.12 1.99
CA TYR A 325 19.87 13.44 3.31
C TYR A 325 20.57 14.68 3.91
N ASP A 326 21.90 14.72 3.91
CA ASP A 326 22.68 15.83 4.43
C ASP A 326 22.43 17.15 3.67
N LYS A 327 22.12 17.08 2.38
CA LYS A 327 21.72 18.19 1.53
C LYS A 327 20.24 18.60 1.66
N ASN A 328 19.43 17.89 2.45
CA ASN A 328 17.97 18.02 2.55
C ASN A 328 17.23 17.81 1.20
N GLU A 329 17.80 17.03 0.30
CA GLU A 329 17.25 16.73 -1.03
C GLU A 329 16.60 15.35 -1.11
N LEU A 330 16.77 14.49 -0.09
CA LEU A 330 16.38 13.08 -0.11
C LEU A 330 14.88 12.87 -0.42
N THR A 331 13.98 13.62 0.22
CA THR A 331 12.53 13.49 -0.03
C THR A 331 12.19 13.81 -1.49
N SER A 332 12.79 14.87 -2.02
CA SER A 332 12.59 15.27 -3.42
C SER A 332 13.16 14.23 -4.39
N ALA A 333 14.30 13.62 -4.04
CA ALA A 333 14.91 12.57 -4.81
C ALA A 333 14.07 11.28 -4.85
N ILE A 334 13.54 10.86 -3.70
CA ILE A 334 12.64 9.68 -3.62
C ILE A 334 11.36 9.91 -4.43
N ASN A 335 10.72 11.07 -4.24
CA ASN A 335 9.53 11.43 -5.02
C ASN A 335 9.83 11.44 -6.52
N ARG A 336 11.02 11.91 -6.91
CA ARG A 336 11.47 11.90 -8.29
C ARG A 336 11.56 10.48 -8.85
N VAL A 337 12.22 9.55 -8.14
CA VAL A 337 12.36 8.16 -8.60
C VAL A 337 10.98 7.48 -8.72
N VAL A 338 10.09 7.66 -7.73
CA VAL A 338 8.73 7.10 -7.79
C VAL A 338 7.94 7.69 -8.97
N LYS A 339 8.05 8.98 -9.21
CA LYS A 339 7.43 9.64 -10.37
C LYS A 339 8.01 9.15 -11.70
N ASP A 340 9.32 8.98 -11.80
CA ASP A 340 9.97 8.46 -13.00
C ASP A 340 9.50 7.04 -13.34
N ILE A 341 9.31 6.18 -12.33
CA ILE A 341 8.74 4.85 -12.51
C ILE A 341 7.32 4.95 -13.10
N ASN A 342 6.48 5.85 -12.60
CA ASN A 342 5.12 6.05 -13.08
C ASN A 342 5.07 6.74 -14.45
N HIS A 343 5.97 7.67 -14.74
CA HIS A 343 6.07 8.31 -16.05
C HIS A 343 6.46 7.30 -17.13
N ARG A 344 7.47 6.46 -16.86
CA ARG A 344 7.86 5.38 -17.79
C ARG A 344 6.72 4.40 -18.05
N PHE A 345 6.04 3.97 -17.00
CA PHE A 345 4.86 3.13 -17.10
C PHE A 345 3.77 3.76 -17.98
N THR A 346 3.42 5.03 -17.72
CA THR A 346 2.40 5.75 -18.50
C THR A 346 2.83 5.92 -19.96
N LEU A 347 4.12 6.21 -20.20
CA LEU A 347 4.68 6.34 -21.53
C LEU A 347 4.61 5.01 -22.30
N GLU A 348 4.90 3.89 -21.66
CA GLU A 348 4.77 2.55 -22.25
C GLU A 348 3.32 2.27 -22.64
N VAL A 349 2.35 2.52 -21.77
CA VAL A 349 0.93 2.37 -22.07
C VAL A 349 0.51 3.22 -23.26
N LEU A 350 0.89 4.49 -23.30
CA LEU A 350 0.56 5.38 -24.41
C LEU A 350 1.18 4.93 -25.74
N THR A 351 2.41 4.39 -25.72
CA THR A 351 3.14 4.04 -26.94
C THR A 351 2.85 2.64 -27.45
N GLN A 352 2.66 1.67 -26.57
CA GLN A 352 2.50 0.26 -26.94
C GLN A 352 1.03 -0.14 -26.98
N ASP A 353 0.27 0.17 -25.96
CA ASP A 353 -1.08 -0.35 -25.79
C ASP A 353 -2.12 0.57 -26.45
N PHE A 354 -2.07 1.86 -26.18
CA PHE A 354 -3.02 2.81 -26.72
C PHE A 354 -2.91 2.96 -28.25
N LYS A 355 -1.68 3.08 -28.77
CA LYS A 355 -1.42 3.21 -30.20
C LYS A 355 -1.67 1.92 -30.99
N SER A 356 -1.38 0.76 -30.44
CA SER A 356 -1.62 -0.53 -31.11
C SER A 356 -3.11 -0.88 -31.20
N HIS A 357 -3.91 -0.46 -30.23
CA HIS A 357 -5.34 -0.68 -30.22
C HIS A 357 -6.08 0.15 -31.29
N ASP A 358 -5.57 1.34 -31.61
CA ASP A 358 -6.09 2.22 -32.66
C ASP A 358 -6.05 1.55 -34.03
N LEU A 359 -5.00 0.79 -34.34
CA LEU A 359 -4.91 0.01 -35.57
C LEU A 359 -5.92 -1.16 -35.62
N GLY A 360 -6.25 -1.74 -34.47
CA GLY A 360 -7.26 -2.80 -34.34
C GLY A 360 -8.70 -2.29 -34.44
N VAL A 361 -8.99 -1.15 -33.84
CA VAL A 361 -10.31 -0.50 -33.88
C VAL A 361 -10.61 0.03 -35.27
N SER A 362 -9.65 0.66 -35.95
CA SER A 362 -9.81 1.12 -37.33
C SER A 362 -10.14 -0.03 -38.29
N ALA A 363 -9.50 -1.20 -38.11
CA ALA A 363 -9.79 -2.40 -38.92
C ALA A 363 -11.19 -3.01 -38.61
N ASN A 364 -11.67 -2.90 -37.39
CA ASN A 364 -13.00 -3.37 -36.96
C ASN A 364 -14.11 -2.40 -37.36
N ASN A 365 -13.87 -1.08 -37.34
CA ASN A 365 -14.82 -0.06 -37.75
C ASN A 365 -15.11 -0.10 -39.26
N LEU A 366 -14.14 -0.53 -40.07
CA LEU A 366 -14.34 -0.81 -41.49
C LEU A 366 -15.28 -2.01 -41.76
N ARG A 367 -15.52 -2.86 -40.75
CA ARG A 367 -16.38 -4.06 -40.81
C ARG A 367 -17.69 -3.93 -40.05
N ARG A 368 -17.90 -2.83 -39.28
CA ARG A 368 -19.14 -2.64 -38.51
C ARG A 368 -20.27 -2.13 -39.38
N ASP A 369 -21.39 -2.81 -39.23
CA ASP A 369 -22.69 -2.43 -39.81
C ASP A 369 -23.13 -1.05 -39.30
N ARG A 370 -23.71 -0.21 -40.14
CA ARG A 370 -24.13 1.18 -39.90
C ARG A 370 -25.20 1.38 -38.81
N SER A 371 -25.53 0.37 -38.03
CA SER A 371 -26.59 0.39 -37.02
C SER A 371 -26.18 0.73 -35.59
N ASN A 372 -24.88 0.87 -35.29
CA ASN A 372 -24.42 1.27 -33.96
C ASN A 372 -24.17 2.78 -33.87
N PRO A 373 -24.50 3.43 -32.72
CA PRO A 373 -24.18 4.84 -32.52
C PRO A 373 -22.66 5.05 -32.67
N ILE A 374 -22.28 6.12 -33.37
CA ILE A 374 -20.89 6.52 -33.60
C ILE A 374 -20.26 6.80 -32.25
N ASP A 375 -19.16 6.09 -31.92
CA ASP A 375 -18.39 6.38 -30.71
C ASP A 375 -17.81 7.80 -30.82
N ILE A 376 -17.83 8.54 -29.73
CA ILE A 376 -17.27 9.90 -29.67
C ILE A 376 -15.79 9.91 -30.07
N LEU A 377 -15.08 8.80 -29.81
CA LEU A 377 -13.67 8.61 -30.16
C LEU A 377 -13.43 8.43 -31.66
N ASP A 378 -14.45 8.03 -32.45
CA ASP A 378 -14.32 7.86 -33.90
C ASP A 378 -14.06 9.19 -34.64
N HIS A 379 -14.34 10.32 -33.99
CA HIS A 379 -14.10 11.67 -34.52
C HIS A 379 -12.79 12.30 -34.08
N ILE A 380 -12.01 11.61 -33.22
CA ILE A 380 -10.77 12.13 -32.63
C ILE A 380 -9.59 11.44 -33.30
N ASP A 381 -8.62 12.21 -33.72
CA ASP A 381 -7.32 11.69 -34.13
C ASP A 381 -6.52 11.25 -32.88
N LEU A 382 -6.74 10.00 -32.47
CA LEU A 382 -6.10 9.41 -31.30
C LEU A 382 -4.57 9.35 -31.45
N SER A 383 -4.04 9.20 -32.68
CA SER A 383 -2.60 9.22 -32.91
C SER A 383 -2.00 10.59 -32.59
N ALA A 384 -2.62 11.67 -33.09
CA ALA A 384 -2.19 13.02 -32.77
C ALA A 384 -2.34 13.36 -31.28
N VAL A 385 -3.40 12.87 -30.62
CA VAL A 385 -3.60 12.99 -29.17
C VAL A 385 -2.49 12.28 -28.42
N THR A 386 -2.14 11.05 -28.83
CA THR A 386 -1.09 10.25 -28.18
C THR A 386 0.29 10.93 -28.32
N ASP A 387 0.64 11.38 -29.51
CA ASP A 387 1.92 12.04 -29.75
C ASP A 387 2.04 13.32 -28.91
N ARG A 388 0.96 14.12 -28.79
CA ARG A 388 0.93 15.29 -27.90
C ARG A 388 1.04 14.95 -26.41
N LEU A 389 0.33 13.91 -25.95
CA LEU A 389 0.44 13.46 -24.56
C LEU A 389 1.87 13.03 -24.22
N ARG A 390 2.54 12.36 -25.14
CA ARG A 390 3.95 11.99 -24.97
C ARG A 390 4.87 13.21 -24.86
N ASP A 391 4.73 14.15 -25.78
CA ASP A 391 5.52 15.39 -25.76
C ASP A 391 5.34 16.17 -24.46
N LEU A 392 4.08 16.31 -23.99
CA LEU A 392 3.78 16.96 -22.73
C LEU A 392 4.33 16.20 -21.52
N LEU A 393 4.25 14.85 -21.54
CA LEU A 393 4.81 14.02 -20.49
C LEU A 393 6.33 14.18 -20.40
N GLU A 394 7.04 14.27 -21.53
CA GLU A 394 8.48 14.53 -21.56
C GLU A 394 8.83 15.94 -21.05
N ILE A 395 8.02 16.95 -21.39
CA ILE A 395 8.19 18.32 -20.90
C ILE A 395 7.96 18.38 -19.38
N LEU A 396 6.90 17.76 -18.90
CA LEU A 396 6.58 17.68 -17.48
C LEU A 396 7.70 16.98 -16.72
N ASN A 397 8.17 15.83 -17.22
CA ASN A 397 9.28 15.10 -16.66
C ASN A 397 10.55 15.95 -16.53
N LYS A 398 10.87 16.74 -17.53
CA LYS A 398 12.01 17.67 -17.49
C LYS A 398 11.79 18.84 -16.53
N SER A 399 10.58 19.41 -16.45
CA SER A 399 10.27 20.55 -15.58
C SER A 399 10.24 20.17 -14.08
N GLU A 400 9.91 18.94 -13.77
CA GLU A 400 9.91 18.40 -12.40
C GLU A 400 11.31 17.99 -11.91
N GLN A 401 12.36 18.12 -12.73
CA GLN A 401 13.75 17.86 -12.35
C GLN A 401 14.30 18.95 -11.42
N THR A 402 13.82 18.98 -10.19
CA THR A 402 14.28 19.93 -9.15
C THR A 402 15.58 19.50 -8.47
N VAL A 403 15.89 18.19 -8.53
CA VAL A 403 17.10 17.59 -7.95
C VAL A 403 17.86 16.88 -9.06
N VAL A 404 19.18 17.08 -9.11
CA VAL A 404 20.06 16.37 -10.03
C VAL A 404 20.35 14.99 -9.43
N LEU A 405 19.81 13.95 -10.03
CA LEU A 405 20.08 12.56 -9.68
C LEU A 405 21.00 11.94 -10.74
N ASP A 406 22.09 11.34 -10.30
CA ASP A 406 22.86 10.43 -11.12
C ASP A 406 22.32 8.99 -11.03
N GLU A 407 22.92 8.08 -11.78
CA GLU A 407 22.49 6.69 -11.84
C GLU A 407 22.68 5.97 -10.49
N ASP A 408 23.70 6.33 -9.71
CA ASP A 408 24.01 5.72 -8.43
C ASP A 408 23.00 6.14 -7.36
N HIS A 409 22.62 7.43 -7.31
CA HIS A 409 21.52 7.89 -6.45
C HIS A 409 20.20 7.17 -6.74
N ALA A 410 19.86 7.06 -8.03
CA ALA A 410 18.61 6.40 -8.43
C ALA A 410 18.64 4.89 -8.12
N ALA A 411 19.80 4.24 -8.25
CA ALA A 411 19.97 2.82 -7.94
C ALA A 411 19.82 2.55 -6.44
N GLU A 412 20.47 3.34 -5.57
CA GLU A 412 20.34 3.17 -4.11
C GLU A 412 18.91 3.47 -3.62
N ILE A 413 18.25 4.51 -4.17
CA ILE A 413 16.83 4.77 -3.85
C ILE A 413 15.98 3.57 -4.23
N LYS A 414 16.17 3.04 -5.46
CA LYS A 414 15.40 1.89 -5.92
C LYS A 414 15.65 0.65 -5.05
N GLU A 415 16.90 0.37 -4.72
CA GLU A 415 17.27 -0.72 -3.81
C GLU A 415 16.54 -0.59 -2.47
N TYR A 416 16.49 0.61 -1.91
CA TYR A 416 15.77 0.84 -0.67
C TYR A 416 14.25 0.64 -0.82
N LEU A 417 13.66 1.09 -1.94
CA LEU A 417 12.24 0.85 -2.23
C LEU A 417 11.92 -0.64 -2.38
N ASP A 418 12.84 -1.41 -2.95
CA ASP A 418 12.72 -2.88 -3.08
C ASP A 418 12.80 -3.56 -1.70
N LEU A 419 13.70 -3.11 -0.83
CA LEU A 419 13.81 -3.61 0.55
C LEU A 419 12.58 -3.27 1.42
N LEU A 420 11.94 -2.14 1.14
CA LEU A 420 10.63 -1.79 1.74
C LEU A 420 9.45 -2.58 1.15
N ASP A 421 9.69 -3.39 0.12
CA ASP A 421 8.63 -4.12 -0.61
C ASP A 421 7.62 -3.20 -1.33
N LEU A 422 8.04 -1.96 -1.62
CA LEU A 422 7.22 -1.04 -2.42
C LEU A 422 7.35 -1.31 -3.91
N THR A 423 8.56 -1.65 -4.34
CA THR A 423 8.86 -2.02 -5.73
C THR A 423 9.39 -3.43 -5.80
N ARG A 424 9.16 -4.08 -6.93
CA ARG A 424 9.70 -5.39 -7.27
C ARG A 424 10.02 -5.46 -8.75
N ASP A 425 11.16 -6.05 -9.08
CA ASP A 425 11.53 -6.29 -10.45
C ASP A 425 11.02 -7.63 -10.95
N ILE A 426 10.40 -7.59 -12.11
CA ILE A 426 10.00 -8.75 -12.89
C ILE A 426 10.96 -8.89 -14.06
N ASP A 427 11.56 -10.06 -14.20
CA ASP A 427 12.48 -10.35 -15.31
C ASP A 427 11.74 -10.28 -16.64
N ILE A 428 12.34 -9.63 -17.62
CA ILE A 428 11.98 -9.73 -19.04
C ILE A 428 13.08 -10.51 -19.73
N ARG A 429 12.71 -11.64 -20.32
CA ARG A 429 13.64 -12.51 -21.07
C ARG A 429 13.34 -12.44 -22.53
N HIS A 430 14.36 -12.56 -23.35
CA HIS A 430 14.25 -12.42 -24.80
C HIS A 430 14.66 -13.71 -25.51
N LEU A 431 13.88 -14.10 -26.52
CA LEU A 431 14.23 -15.18 -27.45
C LEU A 431 14.21 -14.65 -28.90
N PRO A 432 15.14 -15.08 -29.74
CA PRO A 432 16.22 -16.05 -29.51
C PRO A 432 17.47 -15.47 -28.80
N LYS A 433 17.52 -14.16 -28.51
CA LYS A 433 18.71 -13.50 -27.94
C LYS A 433 18.74 -13.69 -26.40
N VAL A 434 19.45 -14.70 -25.94
CA VAL A 434 19.50 -15.11 -24.53
C VAL A 434 20.24 -14.12 -23.60
N ASN A 435 21.10 -13.26 -24.16
CA ASN A 435 22.01 -12.43 -23.34
C ASN A 435 21.47 -11.03 -22.98
N THR A 436 20.28 -10.69 -23.42
CA THR A 436 19.64 -9.40 -23.04
C THR A 436 18.74 -9.63 -21.84
N LYS A 437 19.20 -9.22 -20.67
CA LYS A 437 18.36 -9.16 -19.47
C LYS A 437 17.83 -7.75 -19.35
N SER A 438 16.54 -7.62 -19.23
CA SER A 438 15.87 -6.38 -18.83
C SER A 438 14.86 -6.68 -17.72
N THR A 439 14.51 -5.69 -16.97
CA THR A 439 13.54 -5.82 -15.87
C THR A 439 12.43 -4.80 -16.01
N ARG A 440 11.25 -5.17 -15.56
CA ARG A 440 10.12 -4.27 -15.38
C ARG A 440 9.92 -4.03 -13.88
N THR A 441 10.01 -2.78 -13.45
CA THR A 441 9.75 -2.42 -12.06
C THR A 441 8.24 -2.28 -11.84
N VAL A 442 7.71 -3.10 -10.95
CA VAL A 442 6.31 -3.09 -10.54
C VAL A 442 6.19 -2.44 -9.17
N ILE A 443 5.20 -1.56 -8.99
CA ILE A 443 4.83 -1.03 -7.67
C ILE A 443 3.86 -2.02 -7.03
N ALA A 444 4.22 -2.53 -5.85
CA ALA A 444 3.46 -3.56 -5.14
C ALA A 444 2.11 -3.08 -4.57
N GLN A 445 1.87 -1.76 -4.61
CA GLN A 445 0.62 -1.15 -4.16
C GLN A 445 -0.13 -0.59 -5.38
N PRO A 446 -1.04 -1.35 -5.99
CA PRO A 446 -1.74 -0.92 -7.20
C PRO A 446 -2.53 0.37 -7.01
N GLY A 447 -3.17 0.57 -5.86
CA GLY A 447 -3.90 1.81 -5.57
C GLY A 447 -3.03 3.07 -5.62
N LEU A 448 -1.79 2.99 -5.12
CA LEU A 448 -0.83 4.10 -5.21
C LEU A 448 -0.51 4.42 -6.68
N ARG A 449 -0.17 3.39 -7.46
CA ARG A 449 0.16 3.55 -8.88
C ARG A 449 -0.99 4.11 -9.70
N TYR A 450 -2.19 3.57 -9.50
CA TYR A 450 -3.38 4.02 -10.21
C TYR A 450 -3.71 5.48 -9.92
N ALA A 451 -3.66 5.90 -8.65
CA ALA A 451 -3.92 7.28 -8.25
C ALA A 451 -2.97 8.27 -8.93
N GLN A 452 -1.67 7.94 -8.95
CA GLN A 452 -0.65 8.78 -9.60
C GLN A 452 -0.82 8.82 -11.13
N ALA A 453 -1.03 7.66 -11.77
CA ALA A 453 -1.24 7.60 -13.23
C ALA A 453 -2.53 8.32 -13.64
N SER A 454 -3.63 8.13 -12.92
CA SER A 454 -4.91 8.81 -13.19
C SER A 454 -4.80 10.33 -13.07
N ALA A 455 -4.13 10.81 -12.01
CA ALA A 455 -3.91 12.23 -11.81
C ALA A 455 -3.00 12.85 -12.88
N LEU A 456 -1.97 12.10 -13.31
CA LEU A 456 -1.07 12.51 -14.39
C LEU A 456 -1.83 12.69 -15.71
N ILE A 457 -2.62 11.69 -16.13
CA ILE A 457 -3.41 11.77 -17.36
C ILE A 457 -4.43 12.91 -17.29
N HIS A 458 -5.11 13.08 -16.16
CA HIS A 458 -6.02 14.20 -15.95
C HIS A 458 -5.32 15.55 -16.12
N SER A 459 -4.16 15.73 -15.49
CA SER A 459 -3.36 16.96 -15.58
C SER A 459 -2.93 17.26 -17.02
N LEU A 460 -2.45 16.24 -17.76
CA LEU A 460 -2.03 16.39 -19.15
C LEU A 460 -3.18 16.82 -20.06
N LEU A 461 -4.38 16.29 -19.87
CA LEU A 461 -5.57 16.61 -20.67
C LEU A 461 -6.16 18.00 -20.34
N LEU A 462 -5.74 18.64 -19.25
CA LEU A 462 -6.10 20.03 -18.92
C LEU A 462 -5.21 21.05 -19.64
N ASP A 463 -4.11 20.61 -20.26
CA ASP A 463 -3.21 21.51 -20.99
C ASP A 463 -3.92 22.22 -22.15
N GLU A 464 -3.49 23.45 -22.46
CA GLU A 464 -4.07 24.29 -23.51
C GLU A 464 -4.03 23.63 -24.90
N THR A 465 -3.09 22.73 -25.14
CA THR A 465 -2.97 21.99 -26.41
C THR A 465 -4.19 21.10 -26.70
N PHE A 466 -4.95 20.75 -25.66
CA PHE A 466 -6.21 20.00 -25.78
C PHE A 466 -7.47 20.88 -25.71
N SER A 467 -7.34 22.22 -25.78
CA SER A 467 -8.46 23.16 -25.72
C SER A 467 -9.48 22.97 -26.86
N ALA A 468 -9.05 22.39 -27.99
CA ALA A 468 -9.92 22.06 -29.12
C ALA A 468 -10.89 20.89 -28.84
N LEU A 469 -10.56 20.00 -27.88
CA LEU A 469 -11.45 18.92 -27.47
C LEU A 469 -12.50 19.43 -26.49
N SER A 470 -13.75 19.10 -26.73
CA SER A 470 -14.84 19.32 -25.80
C SER A 470 -14.63 18.53 -24.49
N LEU A 471 -15.34 18.90 -23.42
CA LEU A 471 -15.27 18.15 -22.16
C LEU A 471 -15.66 16.66 -22.31
N PRO A 472 -16.74 16.27 -23.03
CA PRO A 472 -17.04 14.86 -23.27
C PRO A 472 -15.94 14.12 -24.02
N GLU A 473 -15.32 14.74 -25.04
CA GLU A 473 -14.21 14.14 -25.78
C GLU A 473 -12.98 13.91 -24.90
N ARG A 474 -12.60 14.90 -24.07
CA ARG A 474 -11.50 14.74 -23.10
C ARG A 474 -11.79 13.63 -22.10
N THR A 475 -13.03 13.56 -21.59
CA THR A 475 -13.43 12.49 -20.67
C THR A 475 -13.35 11.11 -21.35
N ALA A 476 -13.81 10.98 -22.59
CA ALA A 476 -13.75 9.74 -23.34
C ALA A 476 -12.29 9.29 -23.60
N VAL A 477 -11.41 10.23 -23.96
CA VAL A 477 -9.96 9.97 -24.10
C VAL A 477 -9.35 9.53 -22.77
N GLN A 478 -9.67 10.23 -21.68
CA GLN A 478 -9.19 9.88 -20.34
C GLN A 478 -9.62 8.46 -19.95
N GLU A 479 -10.89 8.14 -20.06
CA GLU A 479 -11.44 6.82 -19.73
C GLU A 479 -10.79 5.72 -20.57
N ARG A 480 -10.55 5.99 -21.85
CA ARG A 480 -9.87 5.05 -22.74
C ARG A 480 -8.44 4.78 -22.29
N ILE A 481 -7.66 5.81 -22.01
CA ILE A 481 -6.28 5.65 -21.53
C ILE A 481 -6.26 4.91 -20.16
N LEU A 482 -7.18 5.26 -19.26
CA LEU A 482 -7.29 4.59 -17.96
C LEU A 482 -7.69 3.12 -18.10
N THR A 483 -8.40 2.75 -19.14
CA THR A 483 -8.72 1.33 -19.43
C THR A 483 -7.48 0.56 -19.83
N GLU A 484 -6.61 1.13 -20.68
CA GLU A 484 -5.32 0.51 -21.04
C GLU A 484 -4.35 0.46 -19.83
N ILE A 485 -4.33 1.53 -19.01
CA ILE A 485 -3.58 1.54 -17.74
C ILE A 485 -4.02 0.38 -16.83
N LYS A 486 -5.32 0.15 -16.69
CA LYS A 486 -5.84 -0.99 -15.90
C LYS A 486 -5.44 -2.34 -16.49
N GLY A 487 -5.44 -2.46 -17.81
CA GLY A 487 -4.97 -3.66 -18.51
C GLY A 487 -3.52 -3.99 -18.13
N ARG A 488 -2.64 -3.01 -18.25
CA ARG A 488 -1.22 -3.15 -17.92
C ARG A 488 -0.98 -3.38 -16.43
N MET A 489 -1.76 -2.72 -15.58
CA MET A 489 -1.70 -2.95 -14.13
C MET A 489 -2.17 -4.36 -13.74
N LEU A 490 -3.17 -4.92 -14.44
CA LEU A 490 -3.59 -6.30 -14.23
C LEU A 490 -2.46 -7.29 -14.53
N GLU A 491 -1.72 -7.08 -15.62
CA GLU A 491 -0.53 -7.88 -15.92
C GLU A 491 0.50 -7.82 -14.79
N ASP A 492 0.83 -6.60 -14.32
CA ASP A 492 1.78 -6.38 -13.24
C ASP A 492 1.33 -7.06 -11.93
N ILE A 493 0.03 -6.99 -11.58
CA ILE A 493 -0.55 -7.64 -10.41
C ILE A 493 -0.41 -9.16 -10.51
N VAL A 494 -0.83 -9.75 -11.63
CA VAL A 494 -0.76 -11.20 -11.84
C VAL A 494 0.68 -11.70 -11.78
N LEU A 495 1.60 -11.01 -12.46
CA LEU A 495 3.03 -11.35 -12.44
C LEU A 495 3.60 -11.33 -11.02
N LEU A 496 3.34 -10.25 -10.28
CA LEU A 496 3.86 -10.05 -8.93
C LEU A 496 3.30 -11.08 -7.95
N GLU A 497 1.98 -11.24 -7.92
CA GLU A 497 1.33 -12.16 -6.98
C GLU A 497 1.67 -13.61 -7.29
N THR A 498 1.75 -14.00 -8.57
CA THR A 498 2.20 -15.34 -8.98
C THR A 498 3.65 -15.59 -8.55
N LYS A 499 4.55 -14.62 -8.76
CA LYS A 499 5.96 -14.74 -8.36
C LYS A 499 6.12 -14.97 -6.86
N ILE A 500 5.34 -14.26 -6.05
CA ILE A 500 5.38 -14.40 -4.59
C ILE A 500 4.75 -15.72 -4.12
N ALA A 501 3.64 -16.11 -4.72
CA ALA A 501 2.90 -17.32 -4.32
C ALA A 501 3.56 -18.62 -4.76
N THR A 502 4.51 -18.59 -5.71
CA THR A 502 5.18 -19.77 -6.24
C THR A 502 6.69 -19.79 -5.95
N PRO A 503 7.11 -19.85 -4.67
CA PRO A 503 8.53 -19.91 -4.33
C PRO A 503 9.17 -21.15 -4.95
N GLY A 504 10.34 -21.00 -5.56
CA GLY A 504 11.04 -22.07 -6.27
C GLY A 504 10.68 -22.20 -7.75
N LYS A 505 9.69 -21.45 -8.26
CA LYS A 505 9.46 -21.28 -9.69
C LYS A 505 9.95 -19.93 -10.17
N GLU A 506 10.26 -19.84 -11.46
CA GLU A 506 10.68 -18.60 -12.09
C GLU A 506 9.51 -18.01 -12.86
N VAL A 507 9.12 -16.77 -12.50
CA VAL A 507 8.03 -16.03 -13.14
C VAL A 507 8.62 -14.83 -13.86
N PHE A 508 8.39 -14.73 -15.17
CA PHE A 508 8.95 -13.69 -16.02
C PHE A 508 8.09 -13.43 -17.26
N VAL A 509 8.31 -12.28 -17.91
CA VAL A 509 7.79 -11.95 -19.23
C VAL A 509 8.72 -12.51 -20.28
N LEU A 510 8.19 -13.12 -21.35
CA LEU A 510 9.01 -13.65 -22.44
C LEU A 510 8.74 -12.92 -23.74
N GLN A 511 9.71 -12.11 -24.16
CA GLN A 511 9.64 -11.32 -25.39
C GLN A 511 10.27 -12.03 -26.59
N PHE A 512 9.63 -11.84 -27.74
CA PHE A 512 10.08 -12.27 -29.06
C PHE A 512 10.30 -11.03 -29.94
N PRO A 513 10.91 -11.16 -31.12
CA PRO A 513 11.04 -10.05 -32.08
C PRO A 513 9.68 -9.41 -32.45
N ILE A 514 8.61 -10.20 -32.42
CA ILE A 514 7.23 -9.73 -32.60
C ILE A 514 6.33 -10.33 -31.52
N GLY A 515 5.92 -9.52 -30.57
CA GLY A 515 5.02 -9.90 -29.46
C GLY A 515 5.72 -10.64 -28.32
N GLU A 516 4.95 -10.99 -27.32
CA GLU A 516 5.43 -11.60 -26.07
C GLU A 516 4.44 -12.63 -25.54
N PHE A 517 4.87 -13.42 -24.56
CA PHE A 517 3.97 -14.03 -23.59
C PHE A 517 3.94 -13.13 -22.36
N ASP A 518 2.77 -12.71 -21.94
CA ASP A 518 2.60 -11.77 -20.81
C ASP A 518 3.19 -12.35 -19.53
N MET A 519 3.13 -13.68 -19.34
CA MET A 519 3.76 -14.37 -18.23
C MET A 519 4.18 -15.79 -18.62
N VAL A 520 5.37 -16.19 -18.17
CA VAL A 520 5.84 -17.58 -18.19
C VAL A 520 6.14 -17.99 -16.75
N VAL A 521 5.61 -19.15 -16.35
CA VAL A 521 5.92 -19.80 -15.08
C VAL A 521 6.75 -21.04 -15.40
N PHE A 522 8.05 -20.97 -15.11
CA PHE A 522 9.00 -22.08 -15.31
C PHE A 522 9.24 -22.78 -13.98
N ASP A 523 9.10 -24.08 -13.99
CA ASP A 523 9.42 -24.95 -12.86
C ASP A 523 10.75 -25.66 -13.12
N PRO A 524 11.86 -25.20 -12.51
CA PRO A 524 13.18 -25.81 -12.71
C PRO A 524 13.25 -27.25 -12.23
N ALA A 525 12.49 -27.60 -11.19
CA ALA A 525 12.47 -28.96 -10.63
C ALA A 525 11.76 -29.96 -11.55
N ALA A 526 10.67 -29.53 -12.19
CA ALA A 526 9.93 -30.33 -13.17
C ALA A 526 10.52 -30.23 -14.59
N GLY A 527 11.38 -29.24 -14.87
CA GLY A 527 11.92 -28.97 -16.20
C GLY A 527 10.84 -28.64 -17.23
N SER A 528 9.77 -27.94 -16.82
CA SER A 528 8.62 -27.64 -17.67
C SER A 528 8.09 -26.23 -17.40
N CYS A 529 7.29 -25.70 -18.32
CA CYS A 529 6.75 -24.35 -18.17
C CYS A 529 5.26 -24.26 -18.52
N GLN A 530 4.63 -23.18 -18.06
CA GLN A 530 3.29 -22.75 -18.44
C GLN A 530 3.38 -21.35 -19.04
N ILE A 531 2.55 -21.06 -20.03
CA ILE A 531 2.54 -19.78 -20.74
C ILE A 531 1.17 -19.12 -20.64
N PHE A 532 1.16 -17.81 -20.45
CA PHE A 532 -0.04 -17.04 -20.15
C PHE A 532 -0.13 -15.77 -21.00
N GLU A 533 -1.35 -15.44 -21.39
CA GLU A 533 -1.79 -14.10 -21.79
C GLU A 533 -2.72 -13.54 -20.71
N ILE A 534 -2.65 -12.23 -20.44
CA ILE A 534 -3.43 -11.58 -19.39
C ILE A 534 -4.23 -10.45 -20.03
N LYS A 535 -5.54 -10.48 -19.87
CA LYS A 535 -6.44 -9.53 -20.58
C LYS A 535 -7.49 -8.95 -19.64
N HIS A 536 -7.54 -7.62 -19.54
CA HIS A 536 -8.55 -6.88 -18.77
C HIS A 536 -9.89 -6.81 -19.56
N SER A 537 -10.32 -7.91 -20.13
CA SER A 537 -11.54 -8.04 -20.94
C SER A 537 -12.46 -9.10 -20.35
N MET A 538 -13.77 -8.91 -20.48
CA MET A 538 -14.78 -9.93 -20.18
C MET A 538 -15.13 -10.79 -21.41
N GLU A 539 -14.78 -10.31 -22.60
CA GLU A 539 -15.10 -10.96 -23.87
C GLU A 539 -13.90 -11.72 -24.41
N ILE A 540 -14.18 -12.81 -25.11
CA ILE A 540 -13.18 -13.62 -25.81
C ILE A 540 -13.03 -13.13 -27.24
N ALA A 541 -11.78 -12.93 -27.66
CA ALA A 541 -11.44 -12.58 -29.03
C ALA A 541 -10.22 -13.38 -29.52
N PRO A 542 -10.22 -13.82 -30.80
CA PRO A 542 -9.13 -14.65 -31.33
C PRO A 542 -7.73 -14.05 -31.23
N PHE A 543 -7.61 -12.73 -31.24
CA PHE A 543 -6.32 -12.06 -31.10
C PHE A 543 -5.68 -12.21 -29.71
N GLN A 544 -6.46 -12.51 -28.66
CA GLN A 544 -5.99 -12.64 -27.27
C GLN A 544 -5.05 -13.82 -27.08
N TYR A 545 -5.22 -14.89 -27.84
CA TYR A 545 -4.39 -16.11 -27.70
C TYR A 545 -3.48 -16.37 -28.90
N ARG A 546 -3.39 -15.43 -29.84
CA ARG A 546 -2.62 -15.60 -31.09
C ARG A 546 -1.16 -16.02 -30.85
N HIS A 547 -0.54 -15.51 -29.78
CA HIS A 547 0.84 -15.83 -29.42
C HIS A 547 0.95 -17.22 -28.79
N LEU A 548 -0.05 -17.66 -28.02
CA LEU A 548 -0.06 -18.99 -27.39
C LEU A 548 -0.20 -20.15 -28.41
N ILE A 549 -0.72 -19.88 -29.61
CA ILE A 549 -0.84 -20.87 -30.69
C ILE A 549 0.26 -20.75 -31.75
N ASP A 550 1.12 -19.77 -31.64
CA ASP A 550 2.27 -19.59 -32.56
C ASP A 550 3.28 -20.72 -32.35
N SER A 551 3.40 -21.58 -33.37
CA SER A 551 4.23 -22.79 -33.30
C SER A 551 5.72 -22.50 -33.15
N GLU A 552 6.20 -21.39 -33.72
CA GLU A 552 7.61 -21.02 -33.64
C GLU A 552 7.97 -20.52 -32.24
N LYS A 553 7.13 -19.64 -31.66
CA LYS A 553 7.29 -19.15 -30.28
C LYS A 553 7.22 -20.31 -29.28
N CYS A 554 6.24 -21.20 -29.43
CA CYS A 554 6.12 -22.38 -28.57
C CYS A 554 7.37 -23.25 -28.67
N ALA A 555 7.85 -23.57 -29.87
CA ALA A 555 9.04 -24.41 -30.06
C ALA A 555 10.30 -23.77 -29.46
N GLN A 556 10.51 -22.46 -29.65
CA GLN A 556 11.63 -21.74 -29.02
C GLN A 556 11.54 -21.76 -27.49
N THR A 557 10.34 -21.63 -26.94
CA THR A 557 10.10 -21.68 -25.51
C THR A 557 10.35 -23.06 -24.93
N GLU A 558 9.83 -24.11 -25.59
CA GLU A 558 10.06 -25.50 -25.20
C GLU A 558 11.52 -25.91 -25.25
N HIS A 559 12.23 -25.45 -26.29
CA HIS A 559 13.67 -25.68 -26.41
C HIS A 559 14.46 -25.12 -25.22
N ARG A 560 14.00 -23.98 -24.65
CA ARG A 560 14.72 -23.28 -23.58
C ARG A 560 14.25 -23.66 -22.16
N TYR A 561 12.94 -23.85 -21.99
CA TYR A 561 12.30 -24.02 -20.67
C TYR A 561 11.57 -25.35 -20.50
N GLY A 562 11.80 -26.29 -21.44
CA GLY A 562 11.13 -27.60 -21.40
C GLY A 562 9.68 -27.54 -21.91
N PRO A 563 8.97 -28.69 -21.88
CA PRO A 563 7.64 -28.80 -22.46
C PRO A 563 6.65 -27.80 -21.83
N ILE A 564 5.80 -27.22 -22.69
CA ILE A 564 4.69 -26.38 -22.29
C ILE A 564 3.55 -27.27 -21.77
N THR A 565 3.33 -27.27 -20.48
CA THR A 565 2.31 -28.10 -19.81
C THR A 565 0.93 -27.46 -19.77
N GLY A 566 0.82 -26.14 -20.01
CA GLY A 566 -0.44 -25.41 -20.04
C GLY A 566 -0.33 -24.09 -20.80
N LYS A 567 -1.44 -23.73 -21.46
CA LYS A 567 -1.59 -22.47 -22.20
C LYS A 567 -2.84 -21.77 -21.69
N PHE A 568 -2.70 -20.60 -21.10
CA PHE A 568 -3.76 -19.91 -20.39
C PHE A 568 -3.99 -18.50 -20.92
N VAL A 569 -5.26 -18.11 -20.94
CA VAL A 569 -5.66 -16.71 -21.04
C VAL A 569 -6.35 -16.34 -19.73
N LEU A 570 -5.72 -15.52 -18.90
CA LEU A 570 -6.33 -14.98 -17.70
C LEU A 570 -7.14 -13.74 -18.08
N TYR A 571 -8.43 -13.76 -17.82
CA TYR A 571 -9.35 -12.69 -18.21
C TYR A 571 -10.47 -12.54 -17.16
N ARG A 572 -11.41 -11.62 -17.39
CA ARG A 572 -12.47 -11.31 -16.41
C ARG A 572 -13.78 -12.07 -16.63
N GLY A 573 -13.85 -12.94 -17.65
CA GLY A 573 -15.03 -13.76 -17.96
C GLY A 573 -15.02 -15.11 -17.24
N GLU A 574 -15.95 -15.97 -17.64
CA GLU A 574 -16.11 -17.32 -17.06
C GLU A 574 -15.09 -18.32 -17.64
N ASP A 575 -14.72 -19.31 -16.83
CA ASP A 575 -13.78 -20.35 -17.23
C ASP A 575 -14.31 -21.16 -18.41
N GLN A 576 -13.46 -21.35 -19.42
CA GLN A 576 -13.80 -22.18 -20.57
C GLN A 576 -12.54 -22.65 -21.32
N ILE A 577 -12.69 -23.63 -22.18
CA ILE A 577 -11.61 -24.13 -23.04
C ILE A 577 -11.98 -23.84 -24.49
N LEU A 578 -11.10 -23.15 -25.21
CA LEU A 578 -11.24 -22.85 -26.63
C LEU A 578 -9.96 -23.19 -27.39
N ASN A 579 -10.04 -24.06 -28.40
CA ASN A 579 -8.89 -24.44 -29.24
C ASN A 579 -7.67 -24.96 -28.45
N GLY A 580 -7.91 -25.65 -27.34
CA GLY A 580 -6.83 -26.16 -26.47
C GLY A 580 -6.20 -25.11 -25.56
N ILE A 581 -6.71 -23.90 -25.55
CA ILE A 581 -6.34 -22.81 -24.64
C ILE A 581 -7.33 -22.77 -23.49
N GLN A 582 -6.84 -22.67 -22.26
CA GLN A 582 -7.65 -22.56 -21.06
C GLN A 582 -7.89 -21.07 -20.76
N TYR A 583 -9.11 -20.60 -20.97
CA TYR A 583 -9.56 -19.31 -20.48
C TYR A 583 -9.95 -19.45 -19.02
N GLN A 584 -9.33 -18.67 -18.16
CA GLN A 584 -9.55 -18.75 -16.72
C GLN A 584 -9.86 -17.37 -16.16
N ASN A 585 -10.81 -17.31 -15.22
CA ASN A 585 -11.15 -16.08 -14.53
C ASN A 585 -9.95 -15.60 -13.70
N VAL A 586 -9.49 -14.38 -13.96
CA VAL A 586 -8.29 -13.82 -13.31
C VAL A 586 -8.49 -13.61 -11.81
N GLU A 587 -9.70 -13.27 -11.38
CA GLU A 587 -10.01 -13.08 -9.96
C GLU A 587 -9.98 -14.41 -9.20
N GLU A 588 -10.50 -15.49 -9.83
CA GLU A 588 -10.39 -16.84 -9.27
C GLU A 588 -8.95 -17.35 -9.26
N TYR A 589 -8.20 -17.07 -10.31
CA TYR A 589 -6.78 -17.37 -10.34
C TYR A 589 -6.04 -16.73 -9.17
N LEU A 590 -6.21 -15.42 -8.96
CA LEU A 590 -5.56 -14.66 -7.88
C LEU A 590 -6.03 -15.10 -6.48
N ARG A 591 -7.29 -15.54 -6.31
CA ARG A 591 -7.79 -16.08 -5.04
C ARG A 591 -7.14 -17.44 -4.68
N ASN A 592 -6.75 -18.20 -5.68
CA ASN A 592 -6.20 -19.54 -5.52
C ASN A 592 -4.66 -19.59 -5.47
N LEU A 593 -4.01 -18.42 -5.59
CA LEU A 593 -2.57 -18.28 -5.33
C LEU A 593 -2.29 -18.38 -3.82
#